data_286af5a62bda612f8051ba49a157abf6
#
_entry.id   286af5a62bda612f8051ba49a157abf6
#
_cell.length_a   1.000
_cell.length_b   1.000
_cell.length_c   1.000
_cell.angle_alpha   90.00
_cell.angle_beta   90.00
_cell.angle_gamma   90.00
#
_symmetry.space_group_name_H-M   'P 1'
#
loop_
_entity.id
_entity.type
_entity.pdbx_description
1 polymer ?
#
loop_
_entity_poly.entity_id
_entity_poly.type
_entity_poly.pdbx_seq_one_letter_code
_entity_poly.pdbx_strand_id
1 'polypeptide(L)'
;MMAGECGTSRKGVKHHYYKCGSAKRKTGCDKKAVRKQWIEDLVVEHTMRMILNDTVVSDVAALVVQAQDRENTDLPALQNQLAQTERGIENLLNAIQQGIFTASTKQRLDELEEAKEELTVRILQEQIAKPRMTEEEVRFWICRFRELDTTKEEHRQRLIDSFVNAVYVYDDKILLIFNYKDGQETVPLKEANDSDLSGGCPPEKPIGFG
;
A
#
# COMPACT_ATOMS: atom_id res chain seq x y z
N MET A 1 9.06 0.68 -17.32
CA MET A 1 9.16 -0.38 -16.30
C MET A 1 10.51 -1.07 -16.46
N MET A 2 11.23 -1.35 -15.37
CA MET A 2 12.49 -2.10 -15.40
C MET A 2 12.21 -3.61 -15.28
N ALA A 3 13.06 -4.42 -15.90
CA ALA A 3 12.99 -5.88 -15.86
C ALA A 3 14.32 -6.45 -15.36
N GLY A 4 14.25 -7.54 -14.61
CA GLY A 4 15.42 -8.25 -14.13
C GLY A 4 16.14 -8.98 -15.30
N GLU A 5 17.45 -8.88 -15.32
CA GLU A 5 18.33 -9.60 -16.25
C GLU A 5 19.52 -10.20 -15.50
N CYS A 6 20.11 -11.24 -16.02
CA CYS A 6 21.36 -11.77 -15.51
C CYS A 6 22.42 -11.82 -16.62
N GLY A 7 23.66 -11.52 -16.25
CA GLY A 7 24.83 -11.65 -17.11
C GLY A 7 25.91 -12.46 -16.42
N THR A 8 26.69 -13.22 -17.16
CA THR A 8 27.82 -13.97 -16.61
C THR A 8 29.13 -13.28 -17.03
N SER A 9 29.96 -12.95 -16.05
CA SER A 9 31.28 -12.34 -16.29
C SER A 9 32.23 -13.35 -16.94
N ARG A 10 33.34 -12.87 -17.51
CA ARG A 10 34.40 -13.76 -18.07
C ARG A 10 34.97 -14.75 -17.04
N LYS A 11 34.83 -14.46 -15.74
CA LYS A 11 35.24 -15.33 -14.64
C LYS A 11 34.16 -16.32 -14.19
N GLY A 12 33.02 -16.42 -14.90
CA GLY A 12 31.93 -17.33 -14.56
C GLY A 12 30.98 -16.83 -13.47
N VAL A 13 31.16 -15.62 -12.93
CA VAL A 13 30.32 -15.06 -11.89
C VAL A 13 29.04 -14.50 -12.50
N LYS A 14 27.89 -14.91 -11.98
CA LYS A 14 26.58 -14.38 -12.37
C LYS A 14 26.30 -13.06 -11.66
N HIS A 15 25.91 -12.07 -12.44
CA HIS A 15 25.48 -10.75 -11.94
C HIS A 15 24.04 -10.50 -12.38
N HIS A 16 23.25 -9.93 -11.47
CA HIS A 16 21.84 -9.58 -11.71
C HIS A 16 21.68 -8.07 -11.81
N TYR A 17 20.87 -7.64 -12.78
CA TYR A 17 20.64 -6.25 -13.10
C TYR A 17 19.17 -5.96 -13.32
N TYR A 18 18.78 -4.71 -13.09
CA TYR A 18 17.52 -4.16 -13.57
C TYR A 18 17.78 -3.29 -14.82
N LYS A 19 17.12 -3.60 -15.91
CA LYS A 19 17.23 -2.87 -17.18
C LYS A 19 15.88 -2.33 -17.63
N CYS A 20 15.88 -1.11 -18.16
CA CYS A 20 14.67 -0.54 -18.72
C CYS A 20 14.16 -1.37 -19.90
N GLY A 21 12.86 -1.71 -19.89
CA GLY A 21 12.26 -2.50 -20.98
C GLY A 21 12.34 -1.82 -22.35
N SER A 22 12.31 -0.48 -22.40
CA SER A 22 12.50 0.29 -23.64
C SER A 22 13.96 0.27 -24.09
N ALA A 23 14.93 0.37 -23.17
CA ALA A 23 16.35 0.22 -23.48
C ALA A 23 16.68 -1.18 -23.99
N LYS A 24 16.04 -2.22 -23.43
CA LYS A 24 16.18 -3.59 -23.88
C LYS A 24 15.68 -3.79 -25.32
N ARG A 25 14.53 -3.16 -25.65
CA ARG A 25 13.95 -3.22 -27.01
C ARG A 25 14.55 -2.23 -28.00
N LYS A 26 15.53 -1.42 -27.57
CA LYS A 26 16.15 -0.35 -28.37
C LYS A 26 15.12 0.68 -28.90
N THR A 27 14.09 0.96 -28.12
CA THR A 27 13.00 1.90 -28.48
C THR A 27 13.18 3.27 -27.82
N GLY A 28 14.39 3.87 -27.95
CA GLY A 28 14.63 5.27 -27.58
C GLY A 28 14.84 5.55 -26.09
N CYS A 29 15.43 4.60 -25.35
CA CYS A 29 15.83 4.81 -23.97
C CYS A 29 17.29 4.40 -23.77
N ASP A 30 18.13 5.34 -23.33
CA ASP A 30 19.58 5.14 -23.10
C ASP A 30 19.90 4.82 -21.63
N LYS A 31 18.88 4.50 -20.81
CA LYS A 31 19.04 4.20 -19.39
C LYS A 31 19.99 3.03 -19.18
N LYS A 32 21.06 3.26 -18.42
CA LYS A 32 21.99 2.21 -18.01
C LYS A 32 21.31 1.17 -17.12
N ALA A 33 21.80 -0.08 -17.20
CA ALA A 33 21.35 -1.13 -16.28
C ALA A 33 21.87 -0.86 -14.86
N VAL A 34 21.05 -1.15 -13.86
CA VAL A 34 21.38 -0.96 -12.44
C VAL A 34 21.59 -2.31 -11.80
N ARG A 35 22.64 -2.49 -10.99
CA ARG A 35 22.88 -3.74 -10.26
C ARG A 35 21.74 -4.02 -9.30
N LYS A 36 21.17 -5.22 -9.38
CA LYS A 36 20.05 -5.65 -8.52
C LYS A 36 20.41 -5.50 -7.04
N GLN A 37 21.52 -6.09 -6.62
CA GLN A 37 21.93 -6.09 -5.22
C GLN A 37 22.05 -4.67 -4.66
N TRP A 38 22.73 -3.78 -5.39
CA TRP A 38 22.95 -2.42 -4.94
C TRP A 38 21.64 -1.63 -4.70
N ILE A 39 20.69 -1.67 -5.66
CA ILE A 39 19.43 -0.94 -5.51
C ILE A 39 18.55 -1.55 -4.42
N GLU A 40 18.54 -2.86 -4.28
CA GLU A 40 17.79 -3.55 -3.23
C GLU A 40 18.38 -3.26 -1.84
N ASP A 41 19.70 -3.22 -1.70
CA ASP A 41 20.36 -2.85 -0.45
C ASP A 41 20.02 -1.40 -0.07
N LEU A 42 20.08 -0.48 -1.02
CA LEU A 42 19.70 0.91 -0.82
C LEU A 42 18.25 1.06 -0.38
N VAL A 43 17.31 0.39 -1.05
CA VAL A 43 15.89 0.43 -0.69
C VAL A 43 15.66 -0.11 0.72
N VAL A 44 16.28 -1.25 1.06
CA VAL A 44 16.18 -1.85 2.40
C VAL A 44 16.76 -0.90 3.47
N GLU A 45 17.93 -0.32 3.22
CA GLU A 45 18.57 0.61 4.17
C GLU A 45 17.67 1.83 4.44
N HIS A 46 17.16 2.48 3.40
CA HIS A 46 16.28 3.64 3.54
C HIS A 46 14.95 3.30 4.22
N THR A 47 14.37 2.14 3.90
CA THR A 47 13.16 1.65 4.56
C THR A 47 13.41 1.37 6.05
N MET A 48 14.52 0.75 6.41
CA MET A 48 14.90 0.54 7.80
C MET A 48 15.15 1.86 8.54
N ARG A 49 15.81 2.82 7.90
CA ARG A 49 16.05 4.16 8.48
C ARG A 49 14.72 4.86 8.81
N MET A 50 13.73 4.76 7.94
CA MET A 50 12.38 5.27 8.17
C MET A 50 11.72 4.59 9.39
N ILE A 51 11.75 3.26 9.46
CA ILE A 51 11.13 2.47 10.53
C ILE A 51 11.82 2.70 11.89
N LEU A 52 13.13 2.96 11.89
CA LEU A 52 13.91 3.26 13.10
C LEU A 52 13.67 4.68 13.63
N ASN A 53 13.08 5.57 12.83
CA ASN A 53 12.77 6.94 13.24
C ASN A 53 11.39 7.00 13.93
N ASP A 54 11.38 7.19 15.25
CA ASP A 54 10.16 7.23 16.06
C ASP A 54 9.19 8.36 15.67
N THR A 55 9.71 9.50 15.22
CA THR A 55 8.86 10.62 14.75
C THR A 55 8.12 10.20 13.49
N VAL A 56 8.83 9.64 12.50
CA VAL A 56 8.21 9.17 11.25
C VAL A 56 7.18 8.07 11.54
N VAL A 57 7.49 7.14 12.44
CA VAL A 57 6.55 6.07 12.82
C VAL A 57 5.28 6.65 13.47
N SER A 58 5.41 7.67 14.30
CA SER A 58 4.25 8.35 14.91
C SER A 58 3.40 9.07 13.86
N ASP A 59 4.04 9.81 12.95
CA ASP A 59 3.34 10.52 11.87
C ASP A 59 2.60 9.54 10.94
N VAL A 60 3.25 8.42 10.59
CA VAL A 60 2.61 7.35 9.80
C VAL A 60 1.43 6.74 10.54
N ALA A 61 1.55 6.47 11.84
CA ALA A 61 0.46 5.92 12.63
C ALA A 61 -0.76 6.86 12.67
N ALA A 62 -0.54 8.15 12.90
CA ALA A 62 -1.59 9.16 12.86
C ALA A 62 -2.26 9.25 11.48
N LEU A 63 -1.48 9.19 10.38
CA LEU A 63 -2.01 9.20 9.02
C LEU A 63 -2.85 7.95 8.72
N VAL A 64 -2.43 6.77 9.18
CA VAL A 64 -3.20 5.52 9.02
C VAL A 64 -4.54 5.61 9.74
N VAL A 65 -4.56 6.09 10.99
CA VAL A 65 -5.80 6.28 11.75
C VAL A 65 -6.71 7.29 11.05
N GLN A 66 -6.17 8.42 10.59
CA GLN A 66 -6.94 9.43 9.84
C GLN A 66 -7.49 8.89 8.52
N ALA A 67 -6.75 8.01 7.83
CA ALA A 67 -7.21 7.37 6.60
C ALA A 67 -8.39 6.43 6.86
N GLN A 68 -8.35 5.66 7.95
CA GLN A 68 -9.46 4.80 8.37
C GLN A 68 -10.76 5.58 8.57
N ASP A 69 -10.68 6.79 9.11
CA ASP A 69 -11.86 7.65 9.30
C ASP A 69 -12.45 8.15 7.97
N ARG A 70 -11.62 8.35 6.96
CA ARG A 70 -12.05 8.77 5.60
C ARG A 70 -12.65 7.64 4.78
N GLU A 71 -12.13 6.44 4.90
CA GLU A 71 -12.62 5.26 4.15
C GLU A 71 -13.97 4.75 4.68
N ASN A 72 -14.38 5.17 5.87
CA ASN A 72 -15.61 4.74 6.51
C ASN A 72 -16.79 5.71 6.26
N THR A 73 -16.85 6.32 5.08
CA THR A 73 -17.98 7.22 4.70
C THR A 73 -19.33 6.50 4.64
N ASP A 74 -19.32 5.18 4.42
CA ASP A 74 -20.56 4.40 4.34
C ASP A 74 -21.17 4.15 5.73
N LEU A 75 -20.37 3.96 6.76
CA LEU A 75 -20.86 3.67 8.11
C LEU A 75 -21.72 4.81 8.72
N PRO A 76 -21.31 6.09 8.67
CA PRO A 76 -22.17 7.20 9.10
C PRO A 76 -23.44 7.34 8.28
N ALA A 77 -23.39 7.06 6.97
CA ALA A 77 -24.57 7.09 6.10
C ALA A 77 -25.57 5.99 6.49
N LEU A 78 -25.09 4.76 6.72
CA LEU A 78 -25.91 3.65 7.19
C LEU A 78 -26.52 3.92 8.57
N GLN A 79 -25.75 4.48 9.50
CA GLN A 79 -26.24 4.87 10.83
C GLN A 79 -27.33 5.96 10.75
N ASN A 80 -27.16 6.93 9.86
CA ASN A 80 -28.20 7.96 9.63
C ASN A 80 -29.48 7.35 9.03
N GLN A 81 -29.35 6.42 8.10
CA GLN A 81 -30.50 5.70 7.53
C GLN A 81 -31.22 4.89 8.61
N LEU A 82 -30.49 4.18 9.47
CA LEU A 82 -31.05 3.43 10.60
C LEU A 82 -31.83 4.35 11.53
N ALA A 83 -31.25 5.49 11.93
CA ALA A 83 -31.93 6.47 12.79
C ALA A 83 -33.19 7.05 12.16
N GLN A 84 -33.21 7.27 10.83
CA GLN A 84 -34.41 7.71 10.11
C GLN A 84 -35.48 6.63 10.09
N THR A 85 -35.11 5.37 9.86
CA THR A 85 -36.02 4.22 9.88
C THR A 85 -36.64 4.03 11.26
N GLU A 86 -35.86 4.12 12.33
CA GLU A 86 -36.32 4.04 13.72
C GLU A 86 -37.32 5.16 14.07
N ARG A 87 -37.04 6.40 13.64
CA ARG A 87 -38.00 7.50 13.80
C ARG A 87 -39.30 7.26 13.01
N GLY A 88 -39.21 6.65 11.82
CA GLY A 88 -40.37 6.25 11.03
C GLY A 88 -41.22 5.23 11.77
N ILE A 89 -40.63 4.22 12.36
CA ILE A 89 -41.31 3.22 13.21
C ILE A 89 -41.98 3.90 14.40
N GLU A 90 -41.27 4.73 15.13
CA GLU A 90 -41.80 5.44 16.28
C GLU A 90 -43.00 6.31 15.94
N ASN A 91 -42.96 7.06 14.83
CA ASN A 91 -44.06 7.87 14.34
C ASN A 91 -45.30 7.02 13.99
N LEU A 92 -45.09 5.87 13.35
CA LEU A 92 -46.19 4.94 13.05
C LEU A 92 -46.80 4.33 14.33
N LEU A 93 -45.98 3.94 15.29
CA LEU A 93 -46.46 3.43 16.58
C LEU A 93 -47.29 4.49 17.32
N ASN A 94 -46.87 5.74 17.32
CA ASN A 94 -47.59 6.86 17.90
C ASN A 94 -48.95 7.07 17.19
N ALA A 95 -48.99 6.98 15.87
CA ALA A 95 -50.25 7.08 15.10
C ALA A 95 -51.19 5.90 15.43
N ILE A 96 -50.69 4.69 15.56
CA ILE A 96 -51.46 3.51 15.97
C ILE A 96 -52.02 3.68 17.38
N GLN A 97 -51.29 4.21 18.31
CA GLN A 97 -51.73 4.53 19.67
C GLN A 97 -52.88 5.57 19.68
N GLN A 98 -52.89 6.48 18.72
CA GLN A 98 -53.96 7.45 18.53
C GLN A 98 -55.17 6.89 17.79
N GLY A 99 -55.19 5.59 17.50
CA GLY A 99 -56.33 4.89 16.86
C GLY A 99 -56.28 4.85 15.32
N ILE A 100 -55.19 5.27 14.69
CA ILE A 100 -55.01 5.20 13.25
C ILE A 100 -54.38 3.83 12.90
N PHE A 101 -55.23 2.84 12.65
CA PHE A 101 -54.76 1.51 12.27
C PHE A 101 -55.48 1.06 10.99
N THR A 102 -54.74 0.93 9.90
CA THR A 102 -55.19 0.47 8.59
C THR A 102 -54.28 -0.64 8.08
N ALA A 103 -54.71 -1.37 7.06
CA ALA A 103 -53.87 -2.37 6.40
C ALA A 103 -52.57 -1.79 5.87
N SER A 104 -52.58 -0.56 5.35
CA SER A 104 -51.41 0.16 4.86
C SER A 104 -50.46 0.58 5.99
N THR A 105 -51.01 0.92 7.16
CA THR A 105 -50.17 1.23 8.35
C THR A 105 -49.37 0.00 8.80
N LYS A 106 -50.05 -1.17 8.81
CA LYS A 106 -49.37 -2.44 9.14
C LYS A 106 -48.30 -2.77 8.10
N GLN A 107 -48.65 -2.75 6.84
CA GLN A 107 -47.67 -3.04 5.78
C GLN A 107 -46.45 -2.12 5.87
N ARG A 108 -46.66 -0.82 6.11
CA ARG A 108 -45.55 0.14 6.23
C ARG A 108 -44.69 -0.12 7.47
N LEU A 109 -45.26 -0.58 8.55
CA LEU A 109 -44.51 -0.97 9.76
C LEU A 109 -43.61 -2.19 9.48
N ASP A 110 -44.20 -3.22 8.85
CA ASP A 110 -43.47 -4.43 8.48
C ASP A 110 -42.28 -4.09 7.55
N GLU A 111 -42.47 -3.23 6.54
CA GLU A 111 -41.40 -2.77 5.65
C GLU A 111 -40.29 -2.00 6.37
N LEU A 112 -40.63 -1.17 7.36
CA LEU A 112 -39.63 -0.42 8.14
C LEU A 112 -38.87 -1.32 9.12
N GLU A 113 -39.53 -2.32 9.70
CA GLU A 113 -38.87 -3.30 10.57
C GLU A 113 -37.88 -4.15 9.79
N GLU A 114 -38.23 -4.62 8.60
CA GLU A 114 -37.35 -5.35 7.69
C GLU A 114 -36.13 -4.48 7.29
N ALA A 115 -36.37 -3.22 6.90
CA ALA A 115 -35.31 -2.28 6.55
C ALA A 115 -34.36 -2.01 7.74
N LYS A 116 -34.88 -1.97 8.98
CA LYS A 116 -34.09 -1.83 10.19
C LYS A 116 -33.17 -3.02 10.41
N GLU A 117 -33.69 -4.24 10.24
CA GLU A 117 -32.88 -5.48 10.37
C GLU A 117 -31.77 -5.51 9.31
N GLU A 118 -32.09 -5.23 8.03
CA GLU A 118 -31.08 -5.17 6.97
C GLU A 118 -29.97 -4.14 7.27
N LEU A 119 -30.33 -2.93 7.68
CA LEU A 119 -29.36 -1.87 8.01
C LEU A 119 -28.49 -2.26 9.20
N THR A 120 -29.05 -2.90 10.21
CA THR A 120 -28.33 -3.38 11.39
C THR A 120 -27.27 -4.43 10.99
N VAL A 121 -27.66 -5.41 10.15
CA VAL A 121 -26.75 -6.42 9.64
C VAL A 121 -25.63 -5.81 8.80
N ARG A 122 -25.93 -4.86 7.92
CA ARG A 122 -24.92 -4.17 7.10
C ARG A 122 -23.95 -3.36 7.94
N ILE A 123 -24.43 -2.65 8.96
CA ILE A 123 -23.59 -1.90 9.90
C ILE A 123 -22.61 -2.85 10.62
N LEU A 124 -23.11 -4.01 11.12
CA LEU A 124 -22.27 -5.00 11.76
C LEU A 124 -21.24 -5.60 10.80
N GLN A 125 -21.63 -5.89 9.56
CA GLN A 125 -20.71 -6.39 8.54
C GLN A 125 -19.58 -5.40 8.23
N GLU A 126 -19.89 -4.10 8.09
CA GLU A 126 -18.88 -3.06 7.88
C GLU A 126 -17.94 -2.88 9.08
N GLN A 127 -18.46 -3.02 10.30
CA GLN A 127 -17.65 -2.96 11.52
C GLN A 127 -16.70 -4.15 11.67
N ILE A 128 -17.13 -5.35 11.27
CA ILE A 128 -16.32 -6.57 11.32
C ILE A 128 -15.29 -6.59 10.18
N ALA A 129 -15.68 -6.16 8.97
CA ALA A 129 -14.83 -6.21 7.80
C ALA A 129 -13.60 -5.27 7.89
N LYS A 130 -13.70 -4.19 8.68
CA LYS A 130 -12.64 -3.18 8.83
C LYS A 130 -12.41 -2.84 10.30
N PRO A 131 -11.72 -3.72 11.06
CA PRO A 131 -11.37 -3.42 12.44
C PRO A 131 -10.49 -2.16 12.48
N ARG A 132 -10.89 -1.17 13.27
CA ARG A 132 -10.13 0.06 13.44
C ARG A 132 -8.91 -0.20 14.29
N MET A 133 -7.75 0.17 13.78
CA MET A 133 -6.51 0.15 14.54
C MET A 133 -6.31 1.51 15.24
N THR A 134 -5.88 1.48 16.48
CA THR A 134 -5.41 2.67 17.21
C THR A 134 -4.00 3.06 16.75
N GLU A 135 -3.57 4.29 17.05
CA GLU A 135 -2.19 4.71 16.77
C GLU A 135 -1.16 3.80 17.45
N GLU A 136 -1.44 3.34 18.67
CA GLU A 136 -0.56 2.45 19.42
C GLU A 136 -0.43 1.08 18.74
N GLU A 137 -1.53 0.53 18.23
CA GLU A 137 -1.51 -0.74 17.50
C GLU A 137 -0.75 -0.61 16.18
N VAL A 138 -0.93 0.47 15.43
CA VAL A 138 -0.18 0.73 14.20
C VAL A 138 1.31 0.89 14.51
N ARG A 139 1.68 1.67 15.53
CA ARG A 139 3.07 1.83 15.97
C ARG A 139 3.68 0.49 16.37
N PHE A 140 2.96 -0.29 17.17
CA PHE A 140 3.40 -1.62 17.58
C PHE A 140 3.65 -2.52 16.37
N TRP A 141 2.73 -2.52 15.40
CA TRP A 141 2.88 -3.28 14.16
C TRP A 141 4.12 -2.88 13.36
N ILE A 142 4.36 -1.58 13.18
CA ILE A 142 5.55 -1.06 12.48
C ILE A 142 6.83 -1.43 13.24
N CYS A 143 6.85 -1.25 14.56
CA CYS A 143 8.04 -1.52 15.39
C CYS A 143 8.50 -2.98 15.34
N ARG A 144 7.61 -3.94 15.08
CA ARG A 144 7.99 -5.36 14.88
C ARG A 144 8.95 -5.58 13.71
N PHE A 145 8.97 -4.68 12.74
CA PHE A 145 9.89 -4.77 11.60
C PHE A 145 11.32 -4.34 11.96
N ARG A 146 11.53 -3.68 13.10
CA ARG A 146 12.87 -3.30 13.60
C ARG A 146 13.73 -4.51 13.96
N GLU A 147 13.10 -5.63 14.29
CA GLU A 147 13.76 -6.88 14.67
C GLU A 147 14.10 -7.76 13.47
N LEU A 148 13.75 -7.34 12.25
CA LEU A 148 14.04 -8.12 11.06
C LEU A 148 15.54 -8.15 10.75
N ASP A 149 16.04 -9.35 10.49
CA ASP A 149 17.39 -9.58 10.01
C ASP A 149 17.47 -9.30 8.51
N THR A 150 17.97 -8.12 8.14
CA THR A 150 18.07 -7.67 6.74
C THR A 150 19.11 -8.45 5.91
N THR A 151 19.84 -9.40 6.50
CA THR A 151 20.70 -10.33 5.75
C THR A 151 19.91 -11.45 5.10
N LYS A 152 18.70 -11.73 5.59
CA LYS A 152 17.81 -12.77 5.07
C LYS A 152 16.90 -12.22 3.97
N GLU A 153 16.88 -12.89 2.82
CA GLU A 153 16.08 -12.48 1.66
C GLU A 153 14.57 -12.40 1.98
N GLU A 154 14.04 -13.36 2.73
CA GLU A 154 12.62 -13.39 3.14
C GLU A 154 12.24 -12.16 3.98
N HIS A 155 13.12 -11.72 4.89
CA HIS A 155 12.90 -10.54 5.71
C HIS A 155 12.98 -9.24 4.89
N ARG A 156 13.91 -9.19 3.94
CA ARG A 156 14.03 -8.06 2.99
C ARG A 156 12.78 -7.94 2.13
N GLN A 157 12.31 -9.06 1.56
CA GLN A 157 11.10 -9.09 0.75
C GLN A 157 9.88 -8.62 1.56
N ARG A 158 9.71 -9.16 2.77
CA ARG A 158 8.63 -8.77 3.67
C ARG A 158 8.65 -7.26 4.00
N LEU A 159 9.84 -6.69 4.22
CA LEU A 159 10.03 -5.27 4.48
C LEU A 159 9.59 -4.42 3.27
N ILE A 160 10.07 -4.78 2.08
CA ILE A 160 9.74 -4.07 0.84
C ILE A 160 8.23 -4.17 0.54
N ASP A 161 7.65 -5.36 0.59
CA ASP A 161 6.22 -5.58 0.31
C ASP A 161 5.31 -4.82 1.27
N SER A 162 5.75 -4.63 2.53
CA SER A 162 4.95 -3.92 3.53
C SER A 162 5.01 -2.41 3.39
N PHE A 163 6.16 -1.84 3.05
CA PHE A 163 6.38 -0.39 3.15
C PHE A 163 6.63 0.33 1.83
N VAL A 164 7.13 -0.36 0.79
CA VAL A 164 7.52 0.29 -0.47
C VAL A 164 6.45 0.12 -1.54
N ASN A 165 5.97 1.24 -2.07
CA ASN A 165 5.01 1.27 -3.17
C ASN A 165 5.72 1.18 -4.53
N ALA A 166 6.71 2.06 -4.75
CA ALA A 166 7.42 2.17 -6.02
C ALA A 166 8.84 2.72 -5.85
N VAL A 167 9.72 2.33 -6.77
CA VAL A 167 11.07 2.85 -6.87
C VAL A 167 11.28 3.40 -8.28
N TYR A 168 11.51 4.70 -8.40
CA TYR A 168 11.83 5.35 -9.68
C TYR A 168 13.31 5.66 -9.75
N VAL A 169 13.96 5.16 -10.80
CA VAL A 169 15.40 5.35 -11.02
C VAL A 169 15.62 6.39 -12.10
N TYR A 170 16.09 7.57 -11.70
CA TYR A 170 16.52 8.65 -12.60
C TYR A 170 18.04 8.57 -12.85
N ASP A 171 18.57 9.44 -13.69
CA ASP A 171 20.01 9.45 -14.01
C ASP A 171 20.86 10.07 -12.90
N ASP A 172 20.27 10.93 -12.10
CA ASP A 172 20.91 11.71 -11.03
C ASP A 172 20.43 11.32 -9.62
N LYS A 173 19.31 10.59 -9.52
CA LYS A 173 18.64 10.30 -8.24
C LYS A 173 17.77 9.04 -8.32
N ILE A 174 17.43 8.51 -7.16
CA ILE A 174 16.39 7.51 -6.97
C ILE A 174 15.29 8.13 -6.13
N LEU A 175 14.05 7.93 -6.54
CA LEU A 175 12.87 8.32 -5.78
C LEU A 175 12.20 7.06 -5.22
N LEU A 176 12.15 6.97 -3.90
CA LEU A 176 11.43 5.94 -3.16
C LEU A 176 10.05 6.47 -2.80
N ILE A 177 9.02 5.70 -3.11
CA ILE A 177 7.64 5.99 -2.70
C ILE A 177 7.20 4.89 -1.74
N PHE A 178 6.81 5.30 -0.55
CA PHE A 178 6.32 4.40 0.48
C PHE A 178 4.78 4.26 0.44
N ASN A 179 4.25 3.23 1.08
CA ASN A 179 2.82 2.90 1.13
C ASN A 179 2.00 3.82 2.07
N TYR A 180 2.48 5.00 2.43
CA TYR A 180 1.74 5.98 3.22
C TYR A 180 1.71 7.34 2.52
N LYS A 181 0.71 8.15 2.86
CA LYS A 181 0.51 9.46 2.23
C LYS A 181 1.73 10.36 2.43
N ASP A 182 2.18 11.00 1.34
CA ASP A 182 3.35 11.87 1.29
C ASP A 182 4.69 11.18 1.65
N GLY A 183 4.68 9.83 1.75
CA GLY A 183 5.87 9.02 1.97
C GLY A 183 6.73 8.91 0.73
N GLN A 184 7.57 9.94 0.47
CA GLN A 184 8.56 9.90 -0.60
C GLN A 184 9.92 10.35 -0.11
N GLU A 185 10.96 9.66 -0.56
CA GLU A 185 12.35 9.99 -0.26
C GLU A 185 13.16 10.06 -1.55
N THR A 186 13.97 11.11 -1.69
CA THR A 186 14.84 11.30 -2.84
C THR A 186 16.28 11.06 -2.42
N VAL A 187 16.91 10.05 -3.03
CA VAL A 187 18.30 9.68 -2.78
C VAL A 187 19.14 10.13 -3.96
N PRO A 188 20.09 11.08 -3.79
CA PRO A 188 20.97 11.52 -4.85
C PRO A 188 22.00 10.41 -5.18
N LEU A 189 22.21 10.13 -6.46
CA LEU A 189 23.14 9.10 -6.92
C LEU A 189 24.61 9.44 -6.68
N LYS A 190 24.95 10.63 -6.19
CA LYS A 190 26.30 11.01 -5.81
C LYS A 190 26.86 10.19 -4.64
N GLU A 191 26.00 9.54 -3.86
CA GLU A 191 26.37 8.60 -2.79
C GLU A 191 26.60 7.18 -3.32
N ALA A 192 26.21 6.90 -4.54
CA ALA A 192 26.45 5.63 -5.21
C ALA A 192 27.79 5.70 -5.96
N ASN A 193 28.74 4.84 -5.59
CA ASN A 193 30.00 4.73 -6.32
C ASN A 193 29.74 4.45 -7.82
N ASP A 194 30.40 5.19 -8.72
CA ASP A 194 30.32 5.02 -10.19
C ASP A 194 30.54 3.58 -10.66
N SER A 195 31.23 2.75 -9.87
CA SER A 195 31.42 1.33 -10.12
C SER A 195 30.13 0.48 -10.11
N ASP A 196 29.09 0.93 -9.40
CA ASP A 196 27.82 0.20 -9.29
C ASP A 196 26.84 0.50 -10.43
N LEU A 197 27.03 1.61 -11.13
CA LEU A 197 26.26 2.00 -12.31
C LEU A 197 26.90 1.54 -13.63
N SER A 198 28.19 1.21 -13.64
CA SER A 198 28.97 0.93 -14.86
C SER A 198 29.10 -0.54 -15.23
N GLY A 199 28.14 -1.39 -14.83
CA GLY A 199 28.07 -2.76 -15.30
C GLY A 199 27.70 -2.85 -16.79
N GLY A 200 28.62 -2.43 -17.67
CA GLY A 200 28.47 -2.62 -19.10
C GLY A 200 28.36 -4.10 -19.43
N CYS A 201 27.27 -4.50 -20.09
CA CYS A 201 27.18 -5.79 -20.76
C CYS A 201 28.35 -5.87 -21.76
N PRO A 202 29.16 -6.94 -21.80
CA PRO A 202 30.12 -7.12 -22.87
C PRO A 202 29.39 -7.08 -24.21
N PRO A 203 29.95 -6.49 -25.28
CA PRO A 203 29.33 -6.47 -26.58
C PRO A 203 29.06 -7.91 -27.03
N GLU A 204 27.85 -8.17 -27.49
CA GLU A 204 27.51 -9.42 -28.16
C GLU A 204 28.47 -9.61 -29.35
N LYS A 205 29.16 -10.76 -29.38
CA LYS A 205 29.92 -11.13 -30.55
C LYS A 205 28.98 -11.18 -31.75
N PRO A 206 29.36 -10.60 -32.90
CA PRO A 206 28.60 -10.82 -34.13
C PRO A 206 28.55 -12.32 -34.42
N ILE A 207 27.34 -12.83 -34.63
CA ILE A 207 27.11 -14.17 -35.09
C ILE A 207 27.59 -14.15 -36.55
N GLY A 208 28.78 -14.69 -36.80
CA GLY A 208 29.27 -14.95 -38.15
C GLY A 208 28.44 -16.05 -38.78
N PHE A 209 27.69 -15.72 -39.79
CA PHE A 209 27.19 -16.70 -40.74
C PHE A 209 28.37 -17.20 -41.57
N GLY A 210 28.69 -18.47 -41.38
CA GLY A 210 29.52 -19.26 -42.26
C GLY A 210 28.78 -20.55 -42.59
#